data_503166389f385cfdc8c3d5137168fc81
#
_entry.id   503166389f385cfdc8c3d5137168fc81
#
_cell.length_a   1.000
_cell.length_b   1.000
_cell.length_c   1.000
_cell.angle_alpha   90.00
_cell.angle_beta   90.00
_cell.angle_gamma   90.00
#
_symmetry.space_group_name_H-M   'P 1'
#
loop_
_entity.id
_entity.type
_entity.pdbx_description
1 polymer ?
#
loop_
_entity_poly.entity_id
_entity_poly.type
_entity_poly.pdbx_seq_one_letter_code
_entity_poly.pdbx_strand_id
1 'polypeptide(L)'
;MSTQITALEKVVSLYRLIGCPRVENGTFTAEIEVTPELKCAMSNCDELSISYGEFDELLKNNSVDISSPSEISEGDTIKLKWKIATNGSVLFFNSYADLLENHKSVFRGENLDQFYIAQDNVLSTEDGENSRLATLTSVVNLISLLSKIAHYHDEKTKEDVFRLVFILTEKDTHKPYVLKTLFQEIDLSIGAIDLSTLNELVEAQDENYAHSSEKLGIFRFALANVISQCPPSDNEFSYLLKHWSELLTEYKASFDIYISGFSFNKVRTELAKAEIELASSLSKVMNDITGKLFGIPISLVALISMLKLESILENLVLVFGTLLFSLIVSGLVKNQLLLRKSINIGADLTFSTYKVEKASYPSDLKSCLKHSEKTFKAQSRFLLLGLWSAKVIAWLVTFIAVYIFTEKFGKNSNLWKGVIGWVDSSSVYLYIKLLLN
;
A
#
# COMPACT_ATOMS: atom_id res chain seq x y z
N MET A 1 -32.61 28.11 19.52
CA MET A 1 -31.57 29.13 19.30
C MET A 1 -32.06 29.98 18.13
N SER A 2 -32.40 31.24 18.32
CA SER A 2 -32.74 32.14 17.22
C SER A 2 -31.45 32.38 16.43
N THR A 3 -31.37 31.84 15.23
CA THR A 3 -30.28 32.11 14.28
C THR A 3 -30.29 33.61 14.01
N GLN A 4 -29.26 34.32 14.41
CA GLN A 4 -29.11 35.74 14.12
C GLN A 4 -28.91 35.85 12.61
N ILE A 5 -29.87 36.46 11.90
CA ILE A 5 -29.81 36.68 10.46
C ILE A 5 -28.56 37.52 10.15
N THR A 6 -27.71 37.04 9.28
CA THR A 6 -26.48 37.74 8.94
C THR A 6 -26.75 38.98 8.07
N ALA A 7 -25.80 39.89 8.00
CA ALA A 7 -25.94 41.09 7.15
C ALA A 7 -26.13 40.72 5.67
N LEU A 8 -25.42 39.69 5.17
CA LEU A 8 -25.61 39.20 3.80
C LEU A 8 -27.00 38.66 3.57
N GLU A 9 -27.56 37.88 4.50
CA GLU A 9 -28.93 37.35 4.40
C GLU A 9 -29.99 38.45 4.33
N LYS A 10 -29.79 39.57 5.07
CA LYS A 10 -30.65 40.72 4.98
C LYS A 10 -30.63 41.35 3.58
N VAL A 11 -29.43 41.56 2.99
CA VAL A 11 -29.29 42.11 1.64
C VAL A 11 -29.85 41.15 0.58
N VAL A 12 -29.62 39.84 0.72
CA VAL A 12 -30.16 38.82 -0.18
C VAL A 12 -31.67 38.75 -0.10
N SER A 13 -32.26 38.88 1.11
CA SER A 13 -33.71 38.93 1.29
C SER A 13 -34.32 40.14 0.58
N LEU A 14 -33.72 41.33 0.71
CA LEU A 14 -34.14 42.51 -0.04
C LEU A 14 -34.03 42.26 -1.55
N TYR A 15 -32.92 41.77 -2.03
CA TYR A 15 -32.66 41.50 -3.45
C TYR A 15 -33.69 40.52 -4.07
N ARG A 16 -34.05 39.47 -3.34
CA ARG A 16 -35.03 38.47 -3.78
C ARG A 16 -36.47 39.05 -3.79
N LEU A 17 -36.83 39.83 -2.77
CA LEU A 17 -38.15 40.45 -2.68
C LEU A 17 -38.42 41.46 -3.79
N ILE A 18 -37.37 42.11 -4.31
CA ILE A 18 -37.51 43.04 -5.43
C ILE A 18 -37.41 42.36 -6.80
N GLY A 19 -37.42 41.00 -6.83
CA GLY A 19 -37.46 40.22 -8.07
C GLY A 19 -36.12 39.95 -8.73
N CYS A 20 -35.01 39.95 -7.99
CA CYS A 20 -33.65 39.65 -8.47
C CYS A 20 -33.24 40.50 -9.69
N PRO A 21 -33.28 41.84 -9.61
CA PRO A 21 -32.92 42.70 -10.74
C PRO A 21 -31.47 42.52 -11.17
N ARG A 22 -31.17 42.94 -12.39
CA ARG A 22 -29.76 42.88 -12.89
C ARG A 22 -28.88 43.81 -12.05
N VAL A 23 -27.72 43.27 -11.64
CA VAL A 23 -26.73 44.06 -10.94
C VAL A 23 -25.78 44.71 -11.95
N GLU A 24 -25.64 46.02 -11.91
CA GLU A 24 -24.77 46.80 -12.80
C GLU A 24 -23.83 47.70 -11.97
N ASN A 25 -22.55 47.62 -12.20
CA ASN A 25 -21.52 48.39 -11.49
C ASN A 25 -21.66 48.33 -9.94
N GLY A 26 -21.97 47.15 -9.39
CA GLY A 26 -22.13 46.96 -7.95
C GLY A 26 -23.41 47.57 -7.37
N THR A 27 -24.40 47.91 -8.24
CA THR A 27 -25.70 48.41 -7.80
C THR A 27 -26.81 47.60 -8.42
N PHE A 28 -27.94 47.50 -7.72
CA PHE A 28 -29.20 47.01 -8.28
C PHE A 28 -30.32 48.00 -8.08
N THR A 29 -31.19 48.10 -9.05
CA THR A 29 -32.33 49.07 -9.07
C THR A 29 -33.63 48.33 -9.34
N ALA A 30 -34.66 48.66 -8.60
CA ALA A 30 -36.00 48.14 -8.83
C ALA A 30 -37.06 49.22 -8.60
N GLU A 31 -38.15 49.10 -9.37
CA GLU A 31 -39.38 49.87 -9.16
C GLU A 31 -40.49 48.87 -8.81
N ILE A 32 -41.04 49.01 -7.60
CA ILE A 32 -41.91 47.97 -7.03
C ILE A 32 -42.92 48.59 -6.03
N GLU A 33 -44.11 47.99 -5.92
CA GLU A 33 -45.08 48.33 -4.89
C GLU A 33 -44.66 47.76 -3.54
N VAL A 34 -44.76 48.54 -2.50
CA VAL A 34 -44.31 48.19 -1.15
C VAL A 34 -45.31 47.24 -0.48
N THR A 35 -44.81 46.01 -0.25
CA THR A 35 -45.48 45.02 0.61
C THR A 35 -44.95 45.12 2.06
N PRO A 36 -45.69 44.56 3.05
CA PRO A 36 -45.19 44.50 4.44
C PRO A 36 -43.82 43.84 4.58
N GLU A 37 -43.60 42.73 3.83
CA GLU A 37 -42.34 41.99 3.84
C GLU A 37 -41.21 42.86 3.27
N LEU A 38 -41.47 43.59 2.15
CA LEU A 38 -40.46 44.45 1.52
C LEU A 38 -40.09 45.60 2.46
N LYS A 39 -41.08 46.23 3.12
CA LYS A 39 -40.84 47.30 4.10
C LYS A 39 -39.96 46.80 5.25
N CYS A 40 -40.25 45.61 5.77
CA CYS A 40 -39.43 44.99 6.81
C CYS A 40 -37.99 44.71 6.32
N ALA A 41 -37.82 44.18 5.12
CA ALA A 41 -36.49 43.92 4.54
C ALA A 41 -35.71 45.20 4.31
N MET A 42 -36.36 46.27 3.82
CA MET A 42 -35.74 47.58 3.65
C MET A 42 -35.26 48.17 4.99
N SER A 43 -36.11 48.11 6.03
CA SER A 43 -35.73 48.58 7.37
C SER A 43 -34.57 47.79 7.94
N ASN A 44 -34.55 46.46 7.76
CA ASN A 44 -33.44 45.61 8.17
C ASN A 44 -32.12 45.94 7.45
N CYS A 45 -32.19 46.38 6.20
CA CYS A 45 -31.05 46.80 5.43
C CYS A 45 -30.58 48.22 5.81
N ASP A 46 -31.48 49.13 6.12
CA ASP A 46 -31.21 50.50 6.56
C ASP A 46 -30.45 50.54 7.91
N GLU A 47 -30.69 49.53 8.77
CA GLU A 47 -29.96 49.34 10.03
C GLU A 47 -28.54 48.83 9.85
N LEU A 48 -28.13 48.38 8.64
CA LEU A 48 -26.81 47.87 8.39
C LEU A 48 -25.78 49.01 8.36
N SER A 49 -24.56 48.69 8.74
CA SER A 49 -23.41 49.58 8.51
C SER A 49 -23.20 49.77 7.01
N ILE A 50 -22.73 50.95 6.62
CA ILE A 50 -22.36 51.29 5.22
C ILE A 50 -21.33 50.26 4.64
N SER A 51 -20.61 49.59 5.50
CA SER A 51 -19.70 48.49 5.09
C SER A 51 -20.42 47.29 4.47
N TYR A 52 -21.74 47.18 4.60
CA TYR A 52 -22.55 46.12 4.00
C TYR A 52 -23.34 46.57 2.78
N GLY A 53 -23.40 47.89 2.52
CA GLY A 53 -24.12 48.54 1.45
C GLY A 53 -25.00 49.66 1.96
N GLU A 54 -25.56 50.41 1.04
CA GLU A 54 -26.42 51.60 1.35
C GLU A 54 -27.49 51.81 0.27
N PHE A 55 -28.56 52.45 0.62
CA PHE A 55 -29.50 52.98 -0.35
C PHE A 55 -28.89 54.21 -1.02
N ASP A 56 -28.57 54.11 -2.33
CA ASP A 56 -28.06 55.20 -3.15
C ASP A 56 -29.17 56.14 -3.62
N GLU A 57 -30.37 55.60 -3.82
CA GLU A 57 -31.57 56.36 -4.24
C GLU A 57 -32.85 55.68 -3.67
N LEU A 58 -33.71 56.45 -3.08
CA LEU A 58 -35.04 56.02 -2.63
C LEU A 58 -36.07 57.07 -3.08
N LEU A 59 -36.88 56.76 -4.11
CA LEU A 59 -37.91 57.67 -4.62
C LEU A 59 -39.29 57.07 -4.35
N LYS A 60 -40.12 57.81 -3.64
CA LYS A 60 -41.53 57.48 -3.41
C LYS A 60 -42.40 58.05 -4.54
N ASN A 61 -43.24 57.19 -5.15
CA ASN A 61 -44.16 57.56 -6.24
C ASN A 61 -43.41 58.27 -7.40
N ASN A 62 -42.20 57.90 -7.70
CA ASN A 62 -41.31 58.45 -8.76
C ASN A 62 -41.04 59.96 -8.68
N SER A 63 -41.32 60.63 -7.58
CA SER A 63 -41.22 62.10 -7.46
C SER A 63 -40.65 62.61 -6.13
N VAL A 64 -40.74 61.87 -5.07
CA VAL A 64 -40.30 62.30 -3.74
C VAL A 64 -39.11 61.53 -3.29
N ASP A 65 -37.98 62.21 -3.13
CA ASP A 65 -36.78 61.64 -2.54
C ASP A 65 -36.97 61.49 -1.03
N ILE A 66 -36.70 60.29 -0.48
CA ILE A 66 -36.85 59.98 0.94
C ILE A 66 -35.51 59.52 1.51
N SER A 67 -35.26 59.91 2.76
CA SER A 67 -34.00 59.65 3.42
C SER A 67 -33.95 58.31 4.14
N SER A 68 -35.13 57.73 4.46
CA SER A 68 -35.18 56.44 5.19
C SER A 68 -36.44 55.63 4.79
N PRO A 69 -36.36 54.29 4.77
CA PRO A 69 -37.50 53.40 4.58
C PRO A 69 -38.65 53.60 5.57
N SER A 70 -38.42 54.27 6.70
CA SER A 70 -39.45 54.59 7.70
C SER A 70 -40.58 55.53 7.16
N GLU A 71 -40.26 56.31 6.14
CA GLU A 71 -41.16 57.27 5.51
C GLU A 71 -42.15 56.63 4.48
N ILE A 72 -41.97 55.33 4.23
CA ILE A 72 -42.72 54.58 3.22
C ILE A 72 -43.94 53.91 3.86
N SER A 73 -45.09 53.97 3.16
CA SER A 73 -46.32 53.30 3.53
C SER A 73 -46.61 52.09 2.63
N GLU A 74 -47.33 51.11 3.14
CA GLU A 74 -47.79 49.96 2.34
C GLU A 74 -48.64 50.45 1.17
N GLY A 75 -48.45 49.90 -0.02
CA GLY A 75 -49.09 50.29 -1.25
C GLY A 75 -48.47 51.49 -2.00
N ASP A 76 -47.42 52.11 -1.44
CA ASP A 76 -46.64 53.11 -2.19
C ASP A 76 -45.81 52.38 -3.30
N THR A 77 -45.62 53.05 -4.45
CA THR A 77 -44.65 52.64 -5.44
C THR A 77 -43.32 53.28 -5.12
N ILE A 78 -42.26 52.45 -4.97
CA ILE A 78 -40.92 52.96 -4.72
C ILE A 78 -39.97 52.57 -5.86
N LYS A 79 -39.09 53.50 -6.21
CA LYS A 79 -37.89 53.21 -6.95
C LYS A 79 -36.73 53.22 -5.99
N LEU A 80 -36.10 52.08 -5.82
CA LEU A 80 -34.94 51.94 -4.95
C LEU A 80 -33.68 51.60 -5.76
N LYS A 81 -32.55 52.12 -5.29
CA LYS A 81 -31.24 51.77 -5.80
C LYS A 81 -30.35 51.43 -4.60
N TRP A 82 -29.90 50.18 -4.57
CA TRP A 82 -28.98 49.70 -3.51
C TRP A 82 -27.60 49.57 -4.07
N LYS A 83 -26.64 50.15 -3.37
CA LYS A 83 -25.21 50.01 -3.68
C LYS A 83 -24.59 48.98 -2.79
N ILE A 84 -24.09 47.89 -3.40
CA ILE A 84 -23.40 46.83 -2.71
C ILE A 84 -22.03 47.33 -2.26
N ALA A 85 -21.62 47.02 -1.03
CA ALA A 85 -20.30 47.43 -0.56
C ALA A 85 -19.17 46.71 -1.31
N THR A 86 -18.20 47.46 -1.77
CA THR A 86 -17.04 46.94 -2.48
C THR A 86 -15.89 46.53 -1.56
N ASN A 87 -16.02 46.71 -0.26
CA ASN A 87 -14.96 46.57 0.75
C ASN A 87 -14.75 45.11 1.24
N GLY A 88 -15.38 44.13 0.61
CA GLY A 88 -15.24 42.72 0.97
C GLY A 88 -15.98 42.26 2.23
N SER A 89 -16.79 43.16 2.86
CA SER A 89 -17.60 42.80 4.03
C SER A 89 -18.87 42.03 3.66
N VAL A 90 -19.32 42.17 2.41
CA VAL A 90 -20.48 41.45 1.85
C VAL A 90 -20.00 40.73 0.59
N LEU A 91 -20.02 39.40 0.61
CA LEU A 91 -19.62 38.58 -0.52
C LEU A 91 -20.82 38.33 -1.44
N PHE A 92 -21.22 39.39 -2.18
CA PHE A 92 -22.32 39.37 -3.14
C PHE A 92 -21.71 39.48 -4.56
N PHE A 93 -21.88 38.43 -5.37
CA PHE A 93 -21.29 38.33 -6.70
C PHE A 93 -22.34 38.17 -7.78
N ASN A 94 -22.09 38.72 -8.95
CA ASN A 94 -22.99 38.57 -10.09
C ASN A 94 -22.99 37.14 -10.63
N SER A 95 -21.78 36.53 -10.75
CA SER A 95 -21.54 35.21 -11.29
C SER A 95 -20.38 34.55 -10.58
N TYR A 96 -20.14 33.26 -10.86
CA TYR A 96 -18.92 32.59 -10.39
C TYR A 96 -17.66 33.20 -11.00
N ALA A 97 -17.70 33.72 -12.23
CA ALA A 97 -16.56 34.44 -12.81
C ALA A 97 -16.19 35.68 -11.96
N ASP A 98 -17.18 36.46 -11.56
CA ASP A 98 -17.00 37.64 -10.68
C ASP A 98 -16.41 37.24 -9.31
N LEU A 99 -16.87 36.14 -8.73
CA LEU A 99 -16.28 35.58 -7.51
C LEU A 99 -14.80 35.22 -7.71
N LEU A 100 -14.47 34.48 -8.78
CA LEU A 100 -13.10 34.06 -9.09
C LEU A 100 -12.15 35.23 -9.39
N GLU A 101 -12.66 36.33 -9.97
CA GLU A 101 -11.87 37.52 -10.21
C GLU A 101 -11.56 38.30 -8.92
N ASN A 102 -12.54 38.42 -8.01
CA ASN A 102 -12.41 39.26 -6.83
C ASN A 102 -11.89 38.53 -5.60
N HIS A 103 -12.05 37.19 -5.51
CA HIS A 103 -11.60 36.40 -4.36
C HIS A 103 -10.56 35.34 -4.75
N LYS A 104 -9.30 35.75 -4.79
CA LYS A 104 -8.17 34.86 -5.11
C LYS A 104 -7.86 33.80 -4.04
N SER A 105 -8.46 33.90 -2.84
CA SER A 105 -8.33 32.93 -1.76
C SER A 105 -8.86 31.53 -2.16
N VAL A 106 -9.88 31.46 -3.02
CA VAL A 106 -10.40 30.18 -3.54
C VAL A 106 -9.34 29.38 -4.30
N PHE A 107 -8.41 30.06 -4.99
CA PHE A 107 -7.30 29.39 -5.67
C PHE A 107 -6.23 28.86 -4.71
N ARG A 108 -6.28 29.23 -3.42
CA ARG A 108 -5.42 28.73 -2.35
C ARG A 108 -6.06 27.62 -1.53
N GLY A 109 -7.27 27.23 -1.88
CA GLY A 109 -8.02 26.22 -1.14
C GLY A 109 -8.65 26.74 0.14
N GLU A 110 -8.86 28.06 0.24
CA GLU A 110 -9.53 28.69 1.37
C GLU A 110 -11.04 28.81 1.05
N ASN A 111 -11.87 28.16 1.87
CA ASN A 111 -13.31 28.26 1.74
C ASN A 111 -13.81 29.65 2.17
N LEU A 112 -14.79 30.19 1.44
CA LEU A 112 -15.50 31.39 1.84
C LEU A 112 -16.62 30.99 2.80
N ASP A 113 -16.73 31.71 3.91
CA ASP A 113 -17.71 31.38 4.95
C ASP A 113 -19.15 31.56 4.48
N GLN A 114 -19.45 32.68 3.85
CA GLN A 114 -20.79 33.01 3.39
C GLN A 114 -20.72 33.93 2.17
N PHE A 115 -21.39 33.56 1.06
CA PHE A 115 -21.47 34.36 -0.16
C PHE A 115 -22.77 34.10 -0.92
N TYR A 116 -23.10 35.01 -1.83
CA TYR A 116 -24.26 34.91 -2.68
C TYR A 116 -23.90 35.09 -4.16
N ILE A 117 -24.48 34.27 -5.03
CA ILE A 117 -24.36 34.36 -6.49
C ILE A 117 -25.68 34.75 -7.10
N ALA A 118 -25.75 35.98 -7.63
CA ALA A 118 -26.98 36.54 -8.17
C ALA A 118 -27.53 35.80 -9.40
N GLN A 119 -26.64 35.37 -10.31
CA GLN A 119 -27.02 34.67 -11.52
C GLN A 119 -27.76 33.36 -11.27
N ASP A 120 -27.34 32.59 -10.27
CA ASP A 120 -27.95 31.31 -9.91
C ASP A 120 -28.95 31.46 -8.74
N ASN A 121 -29.09 32.69 -8.18
CA ASN A 121 -29.91 32.99 -7.00
C ASN A 121 -29.63 32.05 -5.82
N VAL A 122 -28.35 31.83 -5.51
CA VAL A 122 -27.89 30.86 -4.51
C VAL A 122 -27.11 31.57 -3.41
N LEU A 123 -27.50 31.35 -2.17
CA LEU A 123 -26.73 31.69 -0.98
C LEU A 123 -25.97 30.43 -0.50
N SER A 124 -24.69 30.58 -0.22
CA SER A 124 -23.79 29.45 0.12
C SER A 124 -24.20 28.65 1.37
N THR A 125 -25.01 29.26 2.25
CA THR A 125 -25.48 28.65 3.51
C THR A 125 -26.85 27.96 3.37
N GLU A 126 -27.52 28.10 2.23
CA GLU A 126 -28.80 27.45 2.00
C GLU A 126 -28.63 25.98 1.61
N ASP A 127 -29.43 25.10 2.20
CA ASP A 127 -29.54 23.69 1.84
C ASP A 127 -30.24 23.55 0.48
N GLY A 128 -29.51 23.73 -0.61
CA GLY A 128 -30.01 23.60 -1.98
C GLY A 128 -29.07 22.73 -2.84
N GLU A 129 -29.63 21.88 -3.69
CA GLU A 129 -28.85 21.10 -4.67
C GLU A 129 -28.35 22.00 -5.82
N ASN A 130 -27.47 22.96 -5.55
CA ASN A 130 -26.78 23.68 -6.60
C ASN A 130 -25.49 22.95 -6.98
N SER A 131 -25.52 22.29 -8.12
CA SER A 131 -24.39 21.50 -8.64
C SER A 131 -23.10 22.33 -8.79
N ARG A 132 -23.19 23.60 -9.22
CA ARG A 132 -22.03 24.49 -9.39
C ARG A 132 -21.42 24.86 -8.04
N LEU A 133 -22.24 25.14 -7.03
CA LEU A 133 -21.78 25.44 -5.67
C LEU A 133 -21.07 24.23 -5.05
N ALA A 134 -21.66 23.05 -5.20
CA ALA A 134 -21.04 21.80 -4.72
C ALA A 134 -19.71 21.53 -5.42
N THR A 135 -19.62 21.79 -6.73
CA THR A 135 -18.37 21.68 -7.49
C THR A 135 -17.34 22.69 -7.01
N LEU A 136 -17.70 23.96 -6.81
CA LEU A 136 -16.78 24.99 -6.30
C LEU A 136 -16.21 24.55 -4.95
N THR A 137 -17.05 24.12 -4.02
CA THR A 137 -16.61 23.64 -2.71
C THR A 137 -15.66 22.44 -2.83
N SER A 138 -15.97 21.48 -3.70
CA SER A 138 -15.08 20.31 -3.92
C SER A 138 -13.75 20.71 -4.56
N VAL A 139 -13.71 21.67 -5.49
CA VAL A 139 -12.48 22.18 -6.10
C VAL A 139 -11.61 22.92 -5.07
N VAL A 140 -12.22 23.77 -4.25
CA VAL A 140 -11.51 24.48 -3.17
C VAL A 140 -10.92 23.49 -2.17
N ASN A 141 -11.69 22.50 -1.74
CA ASN A 141 -11.22 21.43 -0.87
C ASN A 141 -10.12 20.58 -1.54
N LEU A 142 -10.24 20.29 -2.84
CA LEU A 142 -9.19 19.61 -3.60
C LEU A 142 -7.86 20.37 -3.55
N ILE A 143 -7.88 21.70 -3.78
CA ILE A 143 -6.68 22.54 -3.70
C ILE A 143 -6.08 22.49 -2.30
N SER A 144 -6.92 22.60 -1.26
CA SER A 144 -6.49 22.50 0.14
C SER A 144 -5.81 21.16 0.44
N LEU A 145 -6.37 20.04 -0.03
CA LEU A 145 -5.79 18.71 0.17
C LEU A 145 -4.51 18.51 -0.65
N LEU A 146 -4.49 18.98 -1.90
CA LEU A 146 -3.29 18.92 -2.75
C LEU A 146 -2.15 19.73 -2.14
N SER A 147 -2.44 20.88 -1.51
CA SER A 147 -1.41 21.69 -0.83
C SER A 147 -0.74 20.94 0.34
N LYS A 148 -1.51 20.13 1.07
CA LYS A 148 -1.00 19.31 2.17
C LYS A 148 -0.08 18.18 1.70
N ILE A 149 -0.33 17.62 0.51
CA ILE A 149 0.50 16.56 -0.05
C ILE A 149 1.60 17.08 -0.99
N ALA A 150 1.59 18.36 -1.37
CA ALA A 150 2.66 18.98 -2.14
C ALA A 150 3.96 19.02 -1.32
N HIS A 151 5.12 19.02 -1.98
CA HIS A 151 6.39 19.17 -1.30
C HIS A 151 6.63 20.62 -0.87
N TYR A 152 6.20 21.57 -1.69
CA TYR A 152 6.24 23.00 -1.43
C TYR A 152 5.01 23.67 -2.01
N HIS A 153 4.55 24.74 -1.39
CA HIS A 153 3.52 25.64 -1.90
C HIS A 153 3.86 27.09 -1.56
N ASP A 154 3.36 28.03 -2.35
CA ASP A 154 3.63 29.45 -2.19
C ASP A 154 2.81 30.03 -1.01
N GLU A 155 3.43 30.19 0.15
CA GLU A 155 2.76 30.80 1.33
C GLU A 155 2.68 32.33 1.24
N LYS A 156 3.58 33.01 0.55
CA LYS A 156 3.81 34.46 0.68
C LYS A 156 3.99 35.25 -0.60
N THR A 157 3.74 34.68 -1.78
CA THR A 157 3.88 35.46 -3.02
C THR A 157 2.76 36.48 -3.15
N LYS A 158 3.13 37.74 -3.45
CA LYS A 158 2.19 38.78 -3.86
C LYS A 158 1.56 38.54 -5.23
N GLU A 159 1.91 37.44 -5.88
CA GLU A 159 1.33 37.04 -7.16
C GLU A 159 -0.05 36.39 -6.92
N ASP A 160 -0.98 36.73 -7.79
CA ASP A 160 -2.37 36.23 -7.77
C ASP A 160 -2.49 34.71 -8.07
N VAL A 161 -1.36 34.02 -8.25
CA VAL A 161 -1.31 32.62 -8.68
C VAL A 161 -0.69 31.76 -7.59
N PHE A 162 -1.49 30.86 -7.04
CA PHE A 162 -1.02 29.85 -6.10
C PHE A 162 -0.38 28.67 -6.84
N ARG A 163 0.79 28.23 -6.38
CA ARG A 163 1.59 27.17 -7.03
C ARG A 163 1.86 26.05 -6.07
N LEU A 164 1.59 24.83 -6.51
CA LEU A 164 1.93 23.61 -5.81
C LEU A 164 3.13 22.96 -6.49
N VAL A 165 4.16 22.60 -5.73
CA VAL A 165 5.37 21.99 -6.27
C VAL A 165 5.45 20.54 -5.82
N PHE A 166 5.52 19.64 -6.79
CA PHE A 166 5.71 18.21 -6.59
C PHE A 166 7.08 17.81 -7.11
N ILE A 167 7.89 17.17 -6.29
CA ILE A 167 9.21 16.65 -6.69
C ILE A 167 9.02 15.19 -7.07
N LEU A 168 9.25 14.87 -8.33
CA LEU A 168 9.18 13.51 -8.86
C LEU A 168 10.58 12.92 -8.88
N THR A 169 10.74 11.75 -8.30
CA THR A 169 11.99 10.98 -8.35
C THR A 169 11.88 9.93 -9.45
N GLU A 170 12.58 10.14 -10.56
CA GLU A 170 12.65 9.19 -11.67
C GLU A 170 14.11 8.78 -11.89
N LYS A 171 14.45 7.50 -11.66
CA LYS A 171 15.79 6.93 -11.91
C LYS A 171 16.94 7.83 -11.43
N ASP A 172 16.93 8.21 -10.14
CA ASP A 172 17.94 9.10 -9.50
C ASP A 172 17.92 10.56 -9.95
N THR A 173 16.94 10.99 -10.73
CA THR A 173 16.75 12.40 -11.07
C THR A 173 15.51 12.95 -10.36
N HIS A 174 15.69 14.11 -9.71
CA HIS A 174 14.60 14.85 -9.07
C HIS A 174 14.13 15.95 -10.00
N LYS A 175 12.92 15.82 -10.55
CA LYS A 175 12.32 16.85 -11.40
C LYS A 175 11.21 17.56 -10.62
N PRO A 176 11.29 18.88 -10.39
CA PRO A 176 10.18 19.62 -9.83
C PRO A 176 9.08 19.77 -10.89
N TYR A 177 7.87 19.49 -10.50
CA TYR A 177 6.67 19.76 -11.26
C TYR A 177 5.86 20.84 -10.54
N VAL A 178 5.48 21.91 -11.25
CA VAL A 178 4.77 23.06 -10.69
C VAL A 178 3.37 23.13 -11.26
N LEU A 179 2.36 22.91 -10.41
CA LEU A 179 0.95 23.02 -10.77
C LEU A 179 0.39 24.36 -10.30
N LYS A 180 -0.17 25.15 -11.22
CA LYS A 180 -0.89 26.40 -10.92
C LYS A 180 -2.37 26.07 -10.71
N THR A 181 -2.94 26.46 -9.58
CA THR A 181 -4.32 26.11 -9.18
C THR A 181 -5.39 27.04 -9.77
N LEU A 182 -5.16 27.55 -10.97
CA LEU A 182 -6.12 28.43 -11.66
C LEU A 182 -7.19 27.58 -12.36
N PHE A 183 -8.45 27.96 -12.20
CA PHE A 183 -9.60 27.38 -12.89
C PHE A 183 -10.61 28.46 -13.26
N GLN A 184 -11.54 28.15 -14.12
CA GLN A 184 -12.53 29.08 -14.66
C GLN A 184 -13.96 28.63 -14.30
N GLU A 185 -14.94 29.54 -14.44
CA GLU A 185 -16.35 29.23 -14.21
C GLU A 185 -16.84 28.01 -15.00
N ILE A 186 -16.35 27.82 -16.22
CA ILE A 186 -16.72 26.66 -17.06
C ILE A 186 -16.33 25.31 -16.42
N ASP A 187 -15.28 25.28 -15.61
CA ASP A 187 -14.81 24.06 -14.95
C ASP A 187 -15.77 23.63 -13.82
N LEU A 188 -16.64 24.53 -13.35
CA LEU A 188 -17.66 24.22 -12.34
C LEU A 188 -18.84 23.40 -12.90
N SER A 189 -18.87 23.16 -14.20
CA SER A 189 -19.87 22.29 -14.85
C SER A 189 -19.52 20.79 -14.77
N ILE A 190 -18.32 20.43 -14.30
CA ILE A 190 -17.84 19.04 -14.24
C ILE A 190 -18.59 18.19 -13.21
N GLY A 191 -19.16 18.82 -12.20
CA GLY A 191 -19.81 18.16 -11.06
C GLY A 191 -18.89 17.95 -9.88
N ALA A 192 -19.42 17.40 -8.80
CA ALA A 192 -18.66 17.18 -7.57
C ALA A 192 -17.52 16.17 -7.77
N ILE A 193 -16.36 16.48 -7.21
CA ILE A 193 -15.12 15.69 -7.33
C ILE A 193 -15.05 14.74 -6.14
N ASP A 194 -14.74 13.46 -6.40
CA ASP A 194 -14.49 12.48 -5.34
C ASP A 194 -13.12 12.73 -4.69
N LEU A 195 -13.14 13.15 -3.44
CA LEU A 195 -11.95 13.45 -2.64
C LEU A 195 -11.61 12.36 -1.62
N SER A 196 -12.35 11.24 -1.59
CA SER A 196 -12.20 10.19 -0.59
C SER A 196 -10.77 9.65 -0.51
N THR A 197 -10.21 9.28 -1.66
CA THR A 197 -8.82 8.77 -1.77
C THR A 197 -7.79 9.80 -1.28
N LEU A 198 -7.99 11.08 -1.59
CA LEU A 198 -7.05 12.13 -1.21
C LEU A 198 -7.12 12.43 0.29
N ASN A 199 -8.32 12.39 0.89
CA ASN A 199 -8.49 12.49 2.34
C ASN A 199 -7.78 11.34 3.05
N GLU A 200 -7.96 10.09 2.60
CA GLU A 200 -7.24 8.93 3.15
C GLU A 200 -5.72 9.09 3.08
N LEU A 201 -5.19 9.67 2.00
CA LEU A 201 -3.75 9.91 1.84
C LEU A 201 -3.22 10.96 2.83
N VAL A 202 -3.97 12.04 3.06
CA VAL A 202 -3.60 13.09 4.01
C VAL A 202 -3.66 12.55 5.45
N GLU A 203 -4.72 11.84 5.82
CA GLU A 203 -4.87 11.22 7.14
C GLU A 203 -3.74 10.18 7.40
N ALA A 204 -3.42 9.36 6.39
CA ALA A 204 -2.36 8.37 6.49
C ALA A 204 -0.97 9.00 6.68
N GLN A 205 -0.75 10.22 6.19
CA GLN A 205 0.49 10.97 6.40
C GLN A 205 0.61 11.43 7.85
N ASP A 206 -0.46 11.96 8.42
CA ASP A 206 -0.50 12.50 9.78
C ASP A 206 -0.31 11.39 10.84
N GLU A 207 -0.85 10.18 10.62
CA GLU A 207 -0.80 9.06 11.55
C GLU A 207 0.36 8.08 11.34
N ASN A 208 1.27 8.35 10.40
CA ASN A 208 2.45 7.52 10.13
C ASN A 208 2.13 6.04 9.83
N TYR A 209 1.06 5.78 9.08
CA TYR A 209 0.70 4.43 8.66
C TYR A 209 1.80 3.77 7.79
N ALA A 210 1.86 2.44 7.87
CA ALA A 210 2.75 1.66 7.02
C ALA A 210 2.51 1.98 5.52
N HIS A 211 3.59 2.24 4.79
CA HIS A 211 3.57 2.59 3.36
C HIS A 211 2.92 3.94 3.02
N SER A 212 2.76 4.87 3.96
CA SER A 212 2.20 6.19 3.68
C SER A 212 3.05 7.01 2.69
N SER A 213 4.37 6.96 2.83
CA SER A 213 5.31 7.63 1.92
C SER A 213 5.25 7.09 0.49
N GLU A 214 5.12 5.77 0.36
CA GLU A 214 5.01 5.11 -0.94
C GLU A 214 3.66 5.40 -1.61
N LYS A 215 2.56 5.37 -0.85
CA LYS A 215 1.23 5.76 -1.35
C LYS A 215 1.25 7.18 -1.89
N LEU A 216 1.81 8.14 -1.15
CA LEU A 216 1.97 9.52 -1.57
C LEU A 216 2.87 9.64 -2.81
N GLY A 217 3.98 8.91 -2.86
CA GLY A 217 4.87 8.88 -4.01
C GLY A 217 4.16 8.39 -5.28
N ILE A 218 3.38 7.31 -5.17
CA ILE A 218 2.60 6.76 -6.29
C ILE A 218 1.51 7.75 -6.74
N PHE A 219 0.82 8.39 -5.79
CA PHE A 219 -0.19 9.40 -6.13
C PHE A 219 0.40 10.60 -6.85
N ARG A 220 1.53 11.14 -6.34
CA ARG A 220 2.24 12.25 -6.97
C ARG A 220 2.75 11.89 -8.38
N PHE A 221 3.19 10.66 -8.57
CA PHE A 221 3.59 10.16 -9.89
C PHE A 221 2.39 10.07 -10.85
N ALA A 222 1.26 9.50 -10.42
CA ALA A 222 0.04 9.44 -11.21
C ALA A 222 -0.46 10.86 -11.57
N LEU A 223 -0.43 11.80 -10.61
CA LEU A 223 -0.77 13.21 -10.82
C LEU A 223 0.08 13.82 -11.95
N ALA A 224 1.38 13.69 -11.86
CA ALA A 224 2.28 14.24 -12.86
C ALA A 224 2.11 13.57 -14.22
N ASN A 225 1.85 12.28 -14.27
CA ASN A 225 1.64 11.55 -15.50
C ASN A 225 0.38 12.03 -16.23
N VAL A 226 -0.74 12.19 -15.52
CA VAL A 226 -1.97 12.74 -16.09
C VAL A 226 -1.76 14.17 -16.59
N ILE A 227 -1.12 15.02 -15.79
CA ILE A 227 -0.90 16.42 -16.20
C ILE A 227 0.10 16.53 -17.37
N SER A 228 1.07 15.63 -17.47
CA SER A 228 2.01 15.61 -18.61
C SER A 228 1.33 15.37 -19.95
N GLN A 229 0.11 14.85 -19.95
CA GLN A 229 -0.73 14.63 -21.15
C GLN A 229 -1.55 15.87 -21.51
N CYS A 230 -1.50 16.93 -20.68
CA CYS A 230 -2.20 18.18 -20.98
C CYS A 230 -1.64 18.84 -22.24
N PRO A 231 -2.48 19.22 -23.21
CA PRO A 231 -2.05 20.00 -24.35
C PRO A 231 -1.42 21.34 -23.91
N PRO A 232 -0.36 21.82 -24.60
CA PRO A 232 0.30 23.08 -24.21
C PRO A 232 -0.59 24.34 -24.29
N SER A 233 -1.73 24.25 -24.99
CA SER A 233 -2.73 25.33 -25.09
C SER A 233 -3.68 25.39 -23.89
N ASP A 234 -3.76 24.34 -23.11
CA ASP A 234 -4.78 24.18 -22.09
C ASP A 234 -4.25 24.52 -20.70
N ASN A 235 -5.17 24.84 -19.79
CA ASN A 235 -4.84 25.03 -18.39
C ASN A 235 -4.66 23.66 -17.71
N GLU A 236 -3.49 23.42 -17.13
CA GLU A 236 -3.13 22.15 -16.47
C GLU A 236 -4.09 21.78 -15.33
N PHE A 237 -4.55 22.76 -14.55
CA PHE A 237 -5.46 22.49 -13.45
C PHE A 237 -6.88 22.19 -13.95
N SER A 238 -7.38 22.93 -14.94
CA SER A 238 -8.66 22.62 -15.59
C SER A 238 -8.61 21.25 -16.28
N TYR A 239 -7.48 20.88 -16.88
CA TYR A 239 -7.27 19.55 -17.43
C TYR A 239 -7.32 18.48 -16.36
N LEU A 240 -6.65 18.68 -15.22
CA LEU A 240 -6.68 17.79 -14.08
C LEU A 240 -8.09 17.58 -13.55
N LEU A 241 -8.89 18.65 -13.41
CA LEU A 241 -10.28 18.55 -12.96
C LEU A 241 -11.11 17.64 -13.87
N LYS A 242 -10.96 17.76 -15.17
CA LYS A 242 -11.68 16.95 -16.18
C LYS A 242 -11.26 15.47 -16.16
N HIS A 243 -9.98 15.19 -15.86
CA HIS A 243 -9.40 13.84 -15.86
C HIS A 243 -9.17 13.28 -14.46
N TRP A 244 -9.86 13.83 -13.45
CA TRP A 244 -9.72 13.40 -12.06
C TRP A 244 -10.02 11.92 -11.82
N SER A 245 -11.05 11.39 -12.45
CA SER A 245 -11.42 9.97 -12.38
C SER A 245 -10.35 9.05 -13.01
N GLU A 246 -9.70 9.50 -14.06
CA GLU A 246 -8.60 8.79 -14.72
C GLU A 246 -7.38 8.74 -13.81
N LEU A 247 -7.05 9.86 -13.15
CA LEU A 247 -5.98 9.93 -12.15
C LEU A 247 -6.21 8.94 -11.02
N LEU A 248 -7.41 8.89 -10.45
CA LEU A 248 -7.73 7.94 -9.39
C LEU A 248 -7.62 6.49 -9.85
N THR A 249 -8.01 6.20 -11.08
CA THR A 249 -7.89 4.87 -11.69
C THR A 249 -6.43 4.49 -11.87
N GLU A 250 -5.60 5.38 -12.40
CA GLU A 250 -4.16 5.18 -12.58
C GLU A 250 -3.43 4.99 -11.25
N TYR A 251 -3.78 5.81 -10.26
CA TYR A 251 -3.26 5.67 -8.90
C TYR A 251 -3.57 4.28 -8.32
N LYS A 252 -4.83 3.84 -8.36
CA LYS A 252 -5.26 2.53 -7.86
C LYS A 252 -4.53 1.39 -8.57
N ALA A 253 -4.43 1.43 -9.88
CA ALA A 253 -3.71 0.42 -10.67
C ALA A 253 -2.22 0.38 -10.30
N SER A 254 -1.56 1.52 -10.16
CA SER A 254 -0.16 1.63 -9.79
C SER A 254 0.09 1.15 -8.35
N PHE A 255 -0.82 1.46 -7.44
CA PHE A 255 -0.75 1.01 -6.05
C PHE A 255 -0.94 -0.52 -5.94
N ASP A 256 -1.86 -1.11 -6.70
CA ASP A 256 -2.06 -2.56 -6.76
C ASP A 256 -0.81 -3.28 -7.27
N ILE A 257 -0.14 -2.73 -8.29
CA ILE A 257 1.14 -3.25 -8.79
C ILE A 257 2.22 -3.17 -7.70
N TYR A 258 2.32 -2.06 -6.98
CA TYR A 258 3.27 -1.88 -5.88
C TYR A 258 3.03 -2.90 -4.76
N ILE A 259 1.80 -3.03 -4.26
CA ILE A 259 1.44 -3.98 -3.20
C ILE A 259 1.70 -5.43 -3.62
N SER A 260 1.34 -5.77 -4.86
CA SER A 260 1.64 -7.09 -5.42
C SER A 260 3.15 -7.35 -5.47
N GLY A 261 3.92 -6.39 -5.97
CA GLY A 261 5.38 -6.48 -6.02
C GLY A 261 6.01 -6.60 -4.62
N PHE A 262 5.54 -5.82 -3.66
CA PHE A 262 5.98 -5.88 -2.27
C PHE A 262 5.68 -7.24 -1.63
N SER A 263 4.46 -7.76 -1.79
CA SER A 263 4.05 -9.08 -1.31
C SER A 263 4.92 -10.19 -1.91
N PHE A 264 5.19 -10.15 -3.22
CA PHE A 264 6.03 -11.15 -3.88
C PHE A 264 7.49 -11.09 -3.44
N ASN A 265 8.06 -9.91 -3.21
CA ASN A 265 9.40 -9.75 -2.67
C ASN A 265 9.51 -10.29 -1.24
N LYS A 266 8.50 -10.07 -0.41
CA LYS A 266 8.42 -10.65 0.95
C LYS A 266 8.43 -12.17 0.88
N VAL A 267 7.55 -12.78 0.08
CA VAL A 267 7.48 -14.25 -0.11
C VAL A 267 8.82 -14.79 -0.63
N ARG A 268 9.46 -14.11 -1.59
CA ARG A 268 10.79 -14.50 -2.12
C ARG A 268 11.86 -14.51 -1.02
N THR A 269 11.86 -13.48 -0.16
CA THR A 269 12.82 -13.38 0.95
C THR A 269 12.57 -14.46 2.00
N GLU A 270 11.32 -14.74 2.33
CA GLU A 270 10.93 -15.81 3.26
C GLU A 270 11.31 -17.19 2.71
N LEU A 271 11.06 -17.44 1.43
CA LEU A 271 11.45 -18.67 0.75
C LEU A 271 12.96 -18.88 0.78
N ALA A 272 13.75 -17.81 0.51
CA ALA A 272 15.21 -17.89 0.57
C ALA A 272 15.72 -18.19 1.98
N LYS A 273 15.12 -17.59 3.02
CA LYS A 273 15.43 -17.90 4.42
C LYS A 273 15.12 -19.37 4.75
N ALA A 274 13.93 -19.84 4.36
CA ALA A 274 13.54 -21.23 4.56
C ALA A 274 14.49 -22.22 3.85
N GLU A 275 14.93 -21.91 2.63
CA GLU A 275 15.89 -22.72 1.88
C GLU A 275 17.24 -22.83 2.61
N ILE A 276 17.76 -21.71 3.12
CA ILE A 276 19.02 -21.67 3.90
C ILE A 276 18.86 -22.51 5.18
N GLU A 277 17.74 -22.36 5.90
CA GLU A 277 17.49 -23.11 7.13
C GLU A 277 17.38 -24.61 6.90
N LEU A 278 16.66 -25.03 5.85
CA LEU A 278 16.54 -26.42 5.46
C LEU A 278 17.90 -27.01 5.02
N ALA A 279 18.68 -26.28 4.24
CA ALA A 279 20.01 -26.68 3.82
C ALA A 279 20.97 -26.81 5.02
N SER A 280 20.93 -25.86 5.95
CA SER A 280 21.68 -25.90 7.21
C SER A 280 21.31 -27.11 8.05
N SER A 281 20.01 -27.42 8.17
CA SER A 281 19.53 -28.60 8.88
C SER A 281 20.03 -29.91 8.28
N LEU A 282 20.02 -30.05 6.95
CA LEU A 282 20.59 -31.22 6.27
C LEU A 282 22.13 -31.31 6.45
N SER A 283 22.84 -30.18 6.36
CA SER A 283 24.26 -30.09 6.57
C SER A 283 24.65 -30.51 8.00
N LYS A 284 23.87 -30.11 9.01
CA LYS A 284 24.05 -30.51 10.41
C LYS A 284 23.97 -32.03 10.57
N VAL A 285 22.97 -32.68 9.96
CA VAL A 285 22.85 -34.15 9.93
C VAL A 285 24.06 -34.79 9.33
N MET A 286 24.60 -34.24 8.25
CA MET A 286 25.82 -34.74 7.59
C MET A 286 27.06 -34.59 8.50
N ASN A 287 27.25 -33.40 9.09
CA ASN A 287 28.39 -33.10 9.94
C ASN A 287 28.43 -33.98 11.20
N ASP A 288 27.26 -34.27 11.80
CA ASP A 288 27.17 -35.15 12.97
C ASP A 288 27.66 -36.56 12.72
N ILE A 289 27.58 -37.05 11.48
CA ILE A 289 28.07 -38.36 11.12
C ILE A 289 29.56 -38.33 10.70
N THR A 290 30.00 -37.28 10.01
CA THR A 290 31.37 -37.20 9.45
C THR A 290 32.43 -37.42 10.53
N GLY A 291 32.28 -36.79 11.69
CA GLY A 291 33.21 -37.00 12.82
C GLY A 291 33.26 -38.45 13.32
N LYS A 292 32.14 -39.18 13.23
CA LYS A 292 32.04 -40.57 13.69
C LYS A 292 32.55 -41.59 12.65
N LEU A 293 32.60 -41.21 11.37
CA LEU A 293 33.13 -42.01 10.28
C LEU A 293 34.66 -42.18 10.36
N PHE A 294 35.39 -41.36 11.15
CA PHE A 294 36.79 -41.56 11.43
C PHE A 294 37.12 -42.93 12.10
N GLY A 295 36.14 -43.57 12.69
CA GLY A 295 36.24 -44.94 13.16
C GLY A 295 36.46 -45.96 12.04
N ILE A 296 36.09 -45.68 10.78
CA ILE A 296 36.28 -46.58 9.63
C ILE A 296 37.77 -46.78 9.33
N PRO A 297 38.63 -45.77 9.16
CA PRO A 297 40.06 -45.97 9.02
C PRO A 297 40.69 -46.73 10.16
N ILE A 298 40.24 -46.47 11.41
CA ILE A 298 40.75 -47.20 12.59
C ILE A 298 40.37 -48.69 12.51
N SER A 299 39.16 -49.02 12.10
CA SER A 299 38.73 -50.41 11.94
C SER A 299 39.44 -51.15 10.80
N LEU A 300 39.86 -50.45 9.75
CA LEU A 300 40.75 -51.02 8.70
C LEU A 300 42.14 -51.34 9.24
N VAL A 301 42.71 -50.49 10.11
CA VAL A 301 43.93 -50.77 10.82
C VAL A 301 43.83 -52.04 11.68
N ALA A 302 42.67 -52.22 12.36
CA ALA A 302 42.37 -53.43 13.11
C ALA A 302 42.37 -54.68 12.24
N LEU A 303 41.82 -54.62 10.99
CA LEU A 303 41.88 -55.74 10.02
C LEU A 303 43.33 -56.11 9.68
N ILE A 304 44.19 -55.11 9.42
CA ILE A 304 45.59 -55.33 9.13
C ILE A 304 46.35 -55.98 10.32
N SER A 305 46.00 -55.55 11.54
CA SER A 305 46.59 -56.12 12.77
C SER A 305 46.17 -57.57 12.96
N MET A 306 44.94 -57.95 12.65
CA MET A 306 44.46 -59.35 12.70
C MET A 306 45.27 -60.31 11.85
N LEU A 307 45.78 -59.83 10.72
CA LEU A 307 46.68 -60.67 9.88
C LEU A 307 48.00 -61.01 10.55
N LYS A 308 48.51 -60.15 11.43
CA LYS A 308 49.81 -60.30 12.09
C LYS A 308 49.73 -60.98 13.46
N LEU A 309 48.61 -60.89 14.16
CA LEU A 309 48.41 -61.42 15.52
C LEU A 309 48.14 -62.92 15.47
N GLU A 310 48.93 -63.75 16.21
CA GLU A 310 48.78 -65.21 16.22
C GLU A 310 47.80 -65.69 17.33
N SER A 311 47.53 -64.88 18.32
CA SER A 311 46.70 -65.27 19.47
C SER A 311 45.21 -65.23 19.06
N ILE A 312 44.46 -66.31 19.40
CA ILE A 312 43.04 -66.44 19.18
C ILE A 312 42.25 -65.31 19.96
N LEU A 313 42.69 -65.09 21.22
CA LEU A 313 42.03 -64.15 22.09
C LEU A 313 42.15 -62.71 21.54
N GLU A 314 43.33 -62.31 21.09
CA GLU A 314 43.54 -60.95 20.52
C GLU A 314 42.72 -60.75 19.27
N ASN A 315 42.66 -61.72 18.36
CA ASN A 315 41.83 -61.65 17.16
C ASN A 315 40.31 -61.61 17.50
N LEU A 316 39.83 -62.34 18.53
CA LEU A 316 38.47 -62.33 18.96
C LEU A 316 38.05 -60.95 19.53
N VAL A 317 38.92 -60.31 20.30
CA VAL A 317 38.73 -58.96 20.79
C VAL A 317 38.60 -57.97 19.63
N LEU A 318 39.41 -58.09 18.61
CA LEU A 318 39.30 -57.24 17.43
C LEU A 318 38.01 -57.46 16.63
N VAL A 319 37.56 -58.71 16.45
CA VAL A 319 36.26 -59.02 15.83
C VAL A 319 35.11 -58.43 16.65
N PHE A 320 35.16 -58.58 17.97
CA PHE A 320 34.17 -58.01 18.83
C PHE A 320 34.16 -56.48 18.77
N GLY A 321 35.35 -55.85 18.74
CA GLY A 321 35.47 -54.38 18.58
C GLY A 321 34.87 -53.88 17.26
N THR A 322 35.16 -54.57 16.12
CA THR A 322 34.56 -54.19 14.81
C THR A 322 33.06 -54.41 14.79
N LEU A 323 32.55 -55.46 15.46
CA LEU A 323 31.10 -55.71 15.61
C LEU A 323 30.40 -54.58 16.41
N LEU A 324 31.00 -54.23 17.58
CA LEU A 324 30.47 -53.12 18.38
C LEU A 324 30.47 -51.81 17.60
N PHE A 325 31.53 -51.52 16.87
CA PHE A 325 31.61 -50.34 15.99
C PHE A 325 30.49 -50.33 14.96
N SER A 326 30.24 -51.43 14.26
CA SER A 326 29.16 -51.53 13.26
C SER A 326 27.77 -51.36 13.86
N LEU A 327 27.54 -51.89 15.06
CA LEU A 327 26.27 -51.70 15.79
C LEU A 327 26.07 -50.24 16.17
N ILE A 328 27.10 -49.57 16.70
CA ILE A 328 27.06 -48.15 17.05
C ILE A 328 26.78 -47.30 15.81
N VAL A 329 27.51 -47.51 14.70
CA VAL A 329 27.29 -46.80 13.44
C VAL A 329 25.87 -47.03 12.91
N SER A 330 25.38 -48.28 12.99
CA SER A 330 24.00 -48.57 12.56
C SER A 330 22.95 -47.86 13.38
N GLY A 331 23.13 -47.73 14.71
CA GLY A 331 22.28 -46.96 15.61
C GLY A 331 22.29 -45.47 15.28
N LEU A 332 23.49 -44.93 15.05
CA LEU A 332 23.66 -43.52 14.66
C LEU A 332 22.99 -43.20 13.32
N VAL A 333 23.25 -44.04 12.29
CA VAL A 333 22.60 -43.89 10.98
C VAL A 333 21.09 -43.95 11.07
N LYS A 334 20.55 -44.89 11.87
CA LYS A 334 19.11 -44.98 12.11
C LYS A 334 18.53 -43.68 12.69
N ASN A 335 19.20 -43.09 13.67
CA ASN A 335 18.79 -41.82 14.27
C ASN A 335 18.83 -40.67 13.25
N GLN A 336 19.89 -40.59 12.43
CA GLN A 336 20.03 -39.57 11.40
C GLN A 336 19.01 -39.72 10.26
N LEU A 337 18.61 -40.96 9.93
CA LEU A 337 17.51 -41.22 8.99
C LEU A 337 16.18 -40.73 9.50
N LEU A 338 15.89 -40.85 10.80
CA LEU A 338 14.70 -40.31 11.44
C LEU A 338 14.70 -38.78 11.42
N LEU A 339 15.83 -38.15 11.75
CA LEU A 339 16.00 -36.69 11.65
C LEU A 339 15.79 -36.20 10.22
N ARG A 340 16.40 -36.85 9.22
CA ARG A 340 16.18 -36.54 7.79
C ARG A 340 14.68 -36.63 7.43
N LYS A 341 13.98 -37.67 7.92
CA LYS A 341 12.54 -37.83 7.68
C LYS A 341 11.73 -36.65 8.25
N SER A 342 12.06 -36.21 9.47
CA SER A 342 11.41 -35.04 10.09
C SER A 342 11.69 -33.76 9.32
N ILE A 343 12.93 -33.54 8.86
CA ILE A 343 13.30 -32.39 8.03
C ILE A 343 12.53 -32.40 6.70
N ASN A 344 12.39 -33.58 6.06
CA ASN A 344 11.61 -33.68 4.82
C ASN A 344 10.13 -33.37 5.02
N ILE A 345 9.53 -33.82 6.14
CA ILE A 345 8.14 -33.47 6.47
C ILE A 345 8.01 -31.96 6.69
N GLY A 346 8.92 -31.35 7.44
CA GLY A 346 8.93 -29.90 7.64
C GLY A 346 9.09 -29.14 6.33
N ALA A 347 9.98 -29.59 5.44
CA ALA A 347 10.15 -29.00 4.12
C ALA A 347 8.88 -29.12 3.25
N ASP A 348 8.24 -30.30 3.23
CA ASP A 348 7.01 -30.49 2.47
C ASP A 348 5.88 -29.58 2.99
N LEU A 349 5.77 -29.38 4.31
CA LEU A 349 4.82 -28.43 4.89
C LEU A 349 5.14 -26.99 4.46
N THR A 350 6.39 -26.58 4.57
CA THR A 350 6.84 -25.25 4.16
C THR A 350 6.54 -24.99 2.68
N PHE A 351 6.96 -25.90 1.78
CA PHE A 351 6.71 -25.74 0.35
C PHE A 351 5.22 -25.85 -0.02
N SER A 352 4.41 -26.61 0.74
CA SER A 352 2.98 -26.73 0.49
C SER A 352 2.26 -25.42 0.78
N THR A 353 2.62 -24.69 1.82
CA THR A 353 2.06 -23.37 2.15
C THR A 353 2.21 -22.41 0.98
N TYR A 354 3.42 -22.32 0.40
CA TYR A 354 3.66 -21.47 -0.77
C TYR A 354 3.01 -22.00 -2.07
N LYS A 355 2.67 -23.27 -2.15
CA LYS A 355 1.98 -23.85 -3.33
C LYS A 355 0.51 -23.51 -3.39
N VAL A 356 -0.16 -23.28 -2.27
CA VAL A 356 -1.59 -22.92 -2.24
C VAL A 356 -1.84 -21.60 -2.99
N GLU A 357 -0.95 -20.62 -2.85
CA GLU A 357 -1.06 -19.31 -3.49
C GLU A 357 -0.41 -19.26 -4.88
N LYS A 358 0.11 -20.38 -5.38
CA LYS A 358 0.90 -20.45 -6.62
C LYS A 358 0.19 -19.90 -7.86
N ALA A 359 -1.14 -19.91 -7.89
CA ALA A 359 -1.91 -19.38 -9.04
C ALA A 359 -1.66 -17.87 -9.23
N SER A 360 -1.53 -17.12 -8.13
CA SER A 360 -1.34 -15.67 -8.13
C SER A 360 0.10 -15.23 -8.36
N TYR A 361 1.09 -16.15 -8.28
CA TYR A 361 2.50 -15.78 -8.35
C TYR A 361 2.98 -15.49 -9.77
N PRO A 362 3.89 -14.50 -9.94
CA PRO A 362 4.62 -14.29 -11.19
C PRO A 362 5.42 -15.53 -11.62
N SER A 363 5.73 -15.62 -12.92
CA SER A 363 6.52 -16.70 -13.52
C SER A 363 7.85 -16.94 -12.80
N ASP A 364 8.53 -15.85 -12.43
CA ASP A 364 9.85 -15.86 -11.79
C ASP A 364 9.80 -16.49 -10.39
N LEU A 365 8.79 -16.15 -9.59
CA LEU A 365 8.61 -16.72 -8.25
C LEU A 365 8.22 -18.21 -8.35
N LYS A 366 7.40 -18.58 -9.34
CA LYS A 366 7.06 -20.00 -9.64
C LYS A 366 8.29 -20.82 -9.99
N SER A 367 9.20 -20.26 -10.79
CA SER A 367 10.45 -20.90 -11.19
C SER A 367 11.39 -21.05 -10.00
N CYS A 368 11.53 -20.02 -9.16
CA CYS A 368 12.32 -20.01 -7.95
C CYS A 368 11.84 -21.11 -6.97
N LEU A 369 10.53 -21.13 -6.67
CA LEU A 369 9.94 -22.15 -5.79
C LEU A 369 10.21 -23.59 -6.28
N LYS A 370 10.06 -23.84 -7.59
CA LYS A 370 10.33 -25.14 -8.20
C LYS A 370 11.82 -25.51 -8.12
N HIS A 371 12.70 -24.52 -8.29
CA HIS A 371 14.15 -24.70 -8.19
C HIS A 371 14.55 -25.07 -6.76
N SER A 372 14.11 -24.32 -5.75
CA SER A 372 14.40 -24.57 -4.33
C SER A 372 13.92 -25.94 -3.89
N GLU A 373 12.69 -26.34 -4.26
CA GLU A 373 12.17 -27.68 -3.97
C GLU A 373 13.03 -28.79 -4.61
N LYS A 374 13.45 -28.61 -5.86
CA LYS A 374 14.30 -29.57 -6.57
C LYS A 374 15.66 -29.70 -5.93
N THR A 375 16.28 -28.57 -5.57
CA THR A 375 17.58 -28.49 -4.92
C THR A 375 17.56 -29.21 -3.56
N PHE A 376 16.55 -28.90 -2.73
CA PHE A 376 16.35 -29.54 -1.44
C PHE A 376 16.20 -31.08 -1.58
N LYS A 377 15.35 -31.54 -2.51
CA LYS A 377 15.18 -32.97 -2.77
C LYS A 377 16.46 -33.67 -3.23
N ALA A 378 17.29 -32.99 -4.03
CA ALA A 378 18.58 -33.50 -4.46
C ALA A 378 19.53 -33.62 -3.28
N GLN A 379 19.65 -32.59 -2.42
CA GLN A 379 20.49 -32.61 -1.22
C GLN A 379 20.05 -33.72 -0.25
N SER A 380 18.74 -33.86 -0.02
CA SER A 380 18.18 -34.90 0.85
C SER A 380 18.46 -36.31 0.33
N ARG A 381 18.44 -36.53 -1.01
CA ARG A 381 18.84 -37.81 -1.61
C ARG A 381 20.32 -38.08 -1.45
N PHE A 382 21.16 -37.07 -1.68
CA PHE A 382 22.59 -37.20 -1.49
C PHE A 382 22.93 -37.57 -0.05
N LEU A 383 22.30 -36.94 0.93
CA LEU A 383 22.42 -37.28 2.36
C LEU A 383 22.00 -38.74 2.60
N LEU A 384 20.91 -39.21 2.03
CA LEU A 384 20.45 -40.58 2.16
C LEU A 384 21.52 -41.59 1.67
N LEU A 385 22.08 -41.31 0.48
CA LEU A 385 23.12 -42.17 -0.07
C LEU A 385 24.39 -42.21 0.82
N GLY A 386 24.80 -41.06 1.36
CA GLY A 386 25.90 -40.96 2.29
C GLY A 386 25.69 -41.76 3.59
N LEU A 387 24.48 -41.67 4.17
CA LEU A 387 24.12 -42.44 5.36
C LEU A 387 24.12 -43.96 5.13
N TRP A 388 23.60 -44.38 3.98
CA TRP A 388 23.57 -45.79 3.59
C TRP A 388 24.95 -46.32 3.31
N SER A 389 25.80 -45.58 2.58
CA SER A 389 27.17 -46.00 2.30
C SER A 389 28.00 -46.17 3.59
N ALA A 390 27.84 -45.24 4.55
CA ALA A 390 28.49 -45.33 5.86
C ALA A 390 28.13 -46.63 6.60
N LYS A 391 26.81 -46.98 6.61
CA LYS A 391 26.33 -48.24 7.22
C LYS A 391 26.90 -49.48 6.53
N VAL A 392 26.85 -49.50 5.20
CA VAL A 392 27.37 -50.62 4.40
C VAL A 392 28.86 -50.83 4.64
N ILE A 393 29.67 -49.75 4.60
CA ILE A 393 31.10 -49.83 4.83
C ILE A 393 31.41 -50.35 6.24
N ALA A 394 30.69 -49.87 7.28
CA ALA A 394 30.93 -50.37 8.64
C ALA A 394 30.66 -51.85 8.76
N TRP A 395 29.60 -52.38 8.19
CA TRP A 395 29.31 -53.82 8.19
C TRP A 395 30.29 -54.63 7.32
N LEU A 396 30.74 -54.09 6.20
CA LEU A 396 31.73 -54.72 5.32
C LEU A 396 33.03 -54.99 6.08
N VAL A 397 33.52 -54.03 6.89
CA VAL A 397 34.70 -54.19 7.74
C VAL A 397 34.51 -55.34 8.71
N THR A 398 33.34 -55.42 9.36
CA THR A 398 33.03 -56.51 10.29
C THR A 398 32.97 -57.88 9.58
N PHE A 399 32.34 -57.96 8.41
CA PHE A 399 32.31 -59.21 7.62
C PHE A 399 33.72 -59.66 7.23
N ILE A 400 34.60 -58.73 6.81
CA ILE A 400 36.01 -59.04 6.51
C ILE A 400 36.74 -59.51 7.76
N ALA A 401 36.53 -58.87 8.94
CA ALA A 401 37.10 -59.29 10.20
C ALA A 401 36.70 -60.73 10.58
N VAL A 402 35.43 -61.04 10.45
CA VAL A 402 34.90 -62.38 10.69
C VAL A 402 35.52 -63.36 9.69
N TYR A 403 35.61 -63.03 8.41
CA TYR A 403 36.18 -63.85 7.39
C TYR A 403 37.69 -64.15 7.68
N ILE A 404 38.51 -63.16 8.02
CA ILE A 404 39.91 -63.31 8.38
C ILE A 404 40.02 -64.23 9.61
N PHE A 405 39.20 -64.00 10.61
CA PHE A 405 39.22 -64.85 11.83
C PHE A 405 38.87 -66.30 11.49
N THR A 406 37.88 -66.55 10.66
CA THR A 406 37.49 -67.92 10.25
C THR A 406 38.53 -68.64 9.41
N GLU A 407 39.14 -67.95 8.45
CA GLU A 407 40.21 -68.53 7.63
C GLU A 407 41.40 -68.90 8.46
N LYS A 408 41.80 -68.09 9.45
CA LYS A 408 42.97 -68.26 10.26
C LYS A 408 42.82 -69.33 11.34
N PHE A 409 41.65 -69.40 11.99
CA PHE A 409 41.47 -70.29 13.15
C PHE A 409 40.40 -71.37 12.92
N GLY A 410 39.60 -71.27 11.85
CA GLY A 410 38.49 -72.18 11.59
C GLY A 410 38.84 -73.54 11.04
N LYS A 411 40.00 -73.69 10.43
CA LYS A 411 40.47 -75.00 9.86
C LYS A 411 40.68 -76.08 10.90
N ASN A 412 40.74 -75.74 12.18
CA ASN A 412 41.06 -76.67 13.26
C ASN A 412 39.98 -76.94 14.29
N SER A 413 38.72 -76.49 14.13
CA SER A 413 37.69 -76.70 15.13
C SER A 413 36.37 -77.16 14.56
N ASN A 414 35.83 -78.22 15.17
CA ASN A 414 34.45 -78.73 14.92
C ASN A 414 33.28 -77.73 15.20
N LEU A 415 33.61 -76.58 15.75
CA LEU A 415 32.66 -75.45 16.04
C LEU A 415 32.16 -74.76 14.76
N TRP A 416 32.89 -74.87 13.67
CA TRP A 416 32.54 -74.18 12.41
C TRP A 416 31.45 -74.90 11.59
N LYS A 417 31.28 -76.19 11.68
CA LYS A 417 30.21 -76.92 10.98
C LYS A 417 28.86 -76.47 11.47
N GLY A 418 28.73 -76.06 12.73
CA GLY A 418 27.48 -75.47 13.30
C GLY A 418 27.17 -74.06 12.86
N VAL A 419 28.23 -73.20 12.74
CA VAL A 419 28.03 -71.76 12.35
C VAL A 419 27.77 -71.62 10.84
N ILE A 420 28.39 -72.39 10.00
CA ILE A 420 28.10 -72.40 8.55
C ILE A 420 26.68 -72.91 8.28
N GLY A 421 26.24 -73.97 8.97
CA GLY A 421 24.83 -74.44 8.90
C GLY A 421 23.82 -73.41 9.39
N TRP A 422 24.20 -72.52 10.31
CA TRP A 422 23.32 -71.48 10.81
C TRP A 422 23.26 -70.26 9.88
N VAL A 423 24.37 -69.91 9.18
CA VAL A 423 24.41 -68.82 8.18
C VAL A 423 23.63 -69.21 6.93
N ASP A 424 23.68 -70.43 6.50
CA ASP A 424 22.90 -70.96 5.36
C ASP A 424 21.42 -71.13 5.66
N SER A 425 21.07 -71.35 6.92
CA SER A 425 19.67 -71.55 7.33
C SER A 425 18.97 -70.28 7.84
N SER A 426 19.71 -69.20 8.14
CA SER A 426 19.11 -67.98 8.72
C SER A 426 19.01 -66.87 7.70
N SER A 427 17.87 -66.22 7.78
CA SER A 427 17.38 -64.96 7.22
C SER A 427 18.34 -63.93 6.60
N VAL A 428 19.68 -64.12 6.65
CA VAL A 428 20.65 -63.20 6.06
C VAL A 428 20.55 -63.20 4.52
N TYR A 429 20.29 -64.34 3.91
CA TYR A 429 20.01 -64.44 2.47
C TYR A 429 18.71 -63.79 2.08
N LEU A 430 17.70 -63.86 2.94
CA LEU A 430 16.42 -63.17 2.73
C LEU A 430 16.51 -61.66 2.88
N TYR A 431 17.38 -61.18 3.85
CA TYR A 431 17.58 -59.77 4.09
C TYR A 431 18.34 -59.09 2.95
N ILE A 432 19.34 -59.76 2.36
CA ILE A 432 20.05 -59.27 1.18
C ILE A 432 19.15 -59.19 -0.03
N LYS A 433 18.22 -60.12 -0.20
CA LYS A 433 17.25 -60.10 -1.29
C LYS A 433 16.16 -59.05 -1.13
N LEU A 434 15.78 -58.68 0.11
CA LEU A 434 14.86 -57.59 0.43
C LEU A 434 15.51 -56.21 0.32
N LEU A 435 16.84 -56.10 0.34
CA LEU A 435 17.62 -54.87 0.20
C LEU A 435 17.97 -54.54 -1.25
N LEU A 436 17.83 -55.48 -2.16
CA LEU A 436 18.12 -55.33 -3.61
C LEU A 436 16.88 -55.09 -4.44
N ASN A 437 15.67 -55.22 -3.87
CA ASN A 437 14.38 -54.79 -4.42
C ASN A 437 13.87 -53.53 -3.68
#